data_0df852bfbfd846d7653aad3d74150127
#
_entry.id   0df852bfbfd846d7653aad3d74150127
#
_cell.length_a   1.000
_cell.length_b   1.000
_cell.length_c   1.000
_cell.angle_alpha   90.00
_cell.angle_beta   90.00
_cell.angle_gamma   90.00
#
_symmetry.space_group_name_H-M   'P 1'
#
loop_
_entity.id
_entity.type
_entity.pdbx_description
1 polymer ?
#
loop_
_entity_poly.entity_id
_entity_poly.type
_entity_poly.pdbx_seq_one_letter_code
_entity_poly.pdbx_strand_id
1 'polypeptide(L)'
;MSKYVANYQVEDILRLAPDASSAKSGKELANPVKWQGMGTDLAYIWGYCQGSGAKPYQTQVDLTAPAFKCSCPSRKFPCKHGLALLLLAMTRVELFDESTAAPDWVAEWIESRQEKSAKKKEREERPRTEEELAQLQEAKRSAKATALLE
;
A
#
# COMPACT_ATOMS: atom_id res chain seq x y z
N MET A 1 2.64 14.13 -7.06
CA MET A 1 2.28 12.75 -7.40
C MET A 1 3.12 12.15 -8.52
N SER A 2 3.45 12.89 -9.55
CA SER A 2 4.24 12.40 -10.68
C SER A 2 5.56 11.69 -10.29
N LYS A 3 6.21 12.17 -9.22
CA LYS A 3 7.46 11.60 -8.70
C LYS A 3 7.29 10.13 -8.28
N TYR A 4 6.19 9.79 -7.62
CA TYR A 4 5.93 8.43 -7.14
C TYR A 4 5.38 7.52 -8.23
N VAL A 5 4.53 8.07 -9.07
CA VAL A 5 3.92 7.35 -10.19
C VAL A 5 4.97 6.95 -11.24
N ALA A 6 5.98 7.77 -11.44
CA ALA A 6 7.07 7.50 -12.39
C ALA A 6 7.88 6.24 -12.06
N ASN A 7 7.82 5.76 -10.82
CA ASN A 7 8.50 4.55 -10.38
C ASN A 7 7.75 3.26 -10.77
N TYR A 8 6.52 3.38 -11.26
CA TYR A 8 5.68 2.23 -11.60
C TYR A 8 5.45 2.14 -13.09
N GLN A 9 5.48 0.92 -13.62
CA GLN A 9 5.04 0.59 -14.96
C GLN A 9 3.82 -0.33 -14.86
N VAL A 10 2.99 -0.36 -15.90
CA VAL A 10 1.78 -1.19 -15.93
C VAL A 10 2.10 -2.65 -15.59
N GLU A 11 3.17 -3.18 -16.15
CA GLU A 11 3.59 -4.55 -15.92
C GLU A 11 3.95 -4.82 -14.46
N ASP A 12 4.61 -3.87 -13.81
CA ASP A 12 4.98 -3.98 -12.39
C ASP A 12 3.74 -4.04 -11.50
N ILE A 13 2.74 -3.24 -11.82
CA ILE A 13 1.47 -3.21 -11.08
C ILE A 13 0.73 -4.54 -11.26
N LEU A 14 0.69 -5.06 -12.48
CA LEU A 14 0.01 -6.33 -12.76
C LEU A 14 0.68 -7.52 -12.07
N ARG A 15 1.99 -7.45 -11.85
CA ARG A 15 2.72 -8.48 -11.08
C ARG A 15 2.37 -8.49 -9.60
N LEU A 16 1.84 -7.40 -9.06
CA LEU A 16 1.38 -7.32 -7.67
C LEU A 16 0.10 -8.12 -7.44
N ALA A 17 -0.63 -8.43 -8.51
CA ALA A 17 -1.87 -9.20 -8.42
C ALA A 17 -1.61 -10.59 -7.86
N PRO A 18 -2.49 -11.09 -6.96
CA PRO A 18 -2.32 -12.42 -6.38
C PRO A 18 -2.53 -13.56 -7.39
N ASP A 19 -3.25 -13.28 -8.49
CA ASP A 19 -3.51 -14.24 -9.56
C ASP A 19 -3.84 -13.53 -10.88
N ALA A 20 -3.91 -14.29 -11.97
CA ALA A 20 -4.21 -13.77 -13.30
C ALA A 20 -5.62 -13.19 -13.40
N SER A 21 -6.58 -13.75 -12.69
CA SER A 21 -7.95 -13.27 -12.63
C SER A 21 -8.03 -11.87 -12.02
N SER A 22 -7.31 -11.65 -10.94
CA SER A 22 -7.23 -10.33 -10.28
C SER A 22 -6.56 -9.29 -11.17
N ALA A 23 -5.51 -9.66 -11.89
CA ALA A 23 -4.85 -8.78 -12.85
C ALA A 23 -5.80 -8.36 -13.97
N LYS A 24 -6.55 -9.31 -14.54
CA LYS A 24 -7.54 -9.05 -15.58
C LYS A 24 -8.65 -8.13 -15.08
N SER A 25 -9.21 -8.43 -13.91
CA SER A 25 -10.25 -7.62 -13.28
C SER A 25 -9.76 -6.20 -12.97
N GLY A 26 -8.52 -6.07 -12.52
CA GLY A 26 -7.89 -4.77 -12.27
C GLY A 26 -7.83 -3.92 -13.54
N LYS A 27 -7.42 -4.51 -14.65
CA LYS A 27 -7.41 -3.82 -15.96
C LYS A 27 -8.80 -3.37 -16.38
N GLU A 28 -9.81 -4.21 -16.22
CA GLU A 28 -11.19 -3.91 -16.58
C GLU A 28 -11.77 -2.79 -15.72
N LEU A 29 -11.41 -2.76 -14.43
CA LEU A 29 -11.84 -1.73 -13.50
C LEU A 29 -11.04 -0.42 -13.63
N ALA A 30 -9.92 -0.43 -14.31
CA ALA A 30 -9.14 0.78 -14.60
C ALA A 30 -9.81 1.62 -15.69
N ASN A 31 -11.06 1.99 -15.45
CA ASN A 31 -11.93 2.74 -16.33
C ASN A 31 -12.49 3.93 -15.56
N PRO A 32 -12.27 5.19 -16.02
CA PRO A 32 -12.72 6.38 -15.31
C PRO A 32 -14.21 6.41 -14.96
N VAL A 33 -15.04 5.77 -15.79
CA VAL A 33 -16.50 5.71 -15.56
C VAL A 33 -16.87 4.98 -14.27
N LYS A 34 -16.02 4.07 -13.82
CA LYS A 34 -16.26 3.26 -12.63
C LYS A 34 -15.81 3.93 -11.34
N TRP A 35 -15.14 5.06 -11.45
CA TRP A 35 -14.53 5.74 -10.31
C TRP A 35 -15.06 7.16 -10.12
N GLN A 36 -15.13 7.60 -8.86
CA GLN A 36 -15.52 8.96 -8.49
C GLN A 36 -14.65 9.43 -7.32
N GLY A 37 -14.59 10.76 -7.15
CA GLY A 37 -13.91 11.37 -6.02
C GLY A 37 -12.45 10.98 -5.89
N MET A 38 -11.78 10.78 -7.02
CA MET A 38 -10.35 10.46 -7.01
C MET A 38 -9.54 11.68 -6.62
N GLY A 39 -8.59 11.47 -5.71
CA GLY A 39 -7.71 12.52 -5.24
C GLY A 39 -6.34 11.98 -4.89
N THR A 40 -5.43 12.89 -4.65
CA THR A 40 -4.05 12.57 -4.28
C THR A 40 -3.51 13.59 -3.30
N ASP A 41 -2.66 13.14 -2.39
CA ASP A 41 -1.92 13.97 -1.46
C ASP A 41 -0.54 13.34 -1.24
N LEU A 42 0.51 14.02 -1.70
CA LEU A 42 1.88 13.53 -1.65
C LEU A 42 2.03 12.14 -2.28
N ALA A 43 2.23 11.13 -1.46
CA ALA A 43 2.47 9.75 -1.88
C ALA A 43 1.21 8.86 -1.82
N TYR A 44 0.05 9.45 -1.54
CA TYR A 44 -1.20 8.71 -1.36
C TYR A 44 -2.19 9.04 -2.48
N ILE A 45 -2.94 8.01 -2.89
CA ILE A 45 -4.04 8.18 -3.84
C ILE A 45 -5.28 7.48 -3.28
N TRP A 46 -6.45 7.97 -3.65
CA TRP A 46 -7.72 7.40 -3.19
C TRP A 46 -8.82 7.60 -4.23
N GLY A 47 -9.89 6.85 -4.09
CA GLY A 47 -11.06 6.97 -4.95
C GLY A 47 -12.19 6.05 -4.51
N TYR A 48 -13.37 6.33 -5.01
CA TYR A 48 -14.55 5.50 -4.80
C TYR A 48 -14.80 4.68 -6.06
N CYS A 49 -14.85 3.38 -5.93
CA CYS A 49 -15.14 2.48 -7.05
C CYS A 49 -16.58 2.00 -6.97
N GLN A 50 -17.32 2.14 -8.07
CA GLN A 50 -18.68 1.63 -8.16
C GLN A 50 -18.64 0.10 -8.10
N GLY A 51 -19.33 -0.46 -7.12
CA GLY A 51 -19.46 -1.90 -6.95
C GLY A 51 -20.89 -2.38 -7.23
N SER A 52 -21.15 -3.62 -6.89
CA SER A 52 -22.48 -4.23 -7.01
C SER A 52 -23.44 -3.80 -5.92
N GLY A 53 -22.94 -3.19 -4.84
CA GLY A 53 -23.73 -2.73 -3.71
C GLY A 53 -24.21 -1.29 -3.86
N ALA A 54 -25.01 -0.83 -2.87
CA ALA A 54 -25.54 0.54 -2.85
C ALA A 54 -24.47 1.59 -2.58
N LYS A 55 -23.40 1.22 -1.87
CA LYS A 55 -22.31 2.13 -1.54
C LYS A 55 -21.06 1.79 -2.35
N PRO A 56 -20.38 2.81 -2.90
CA PRO A 56 -19.11 2.57 -3.59
C PRO A 56 -18.03 2.12 -2.61
N TYR A 57 -17.06 1.36 -3.12
CA TYR A 57 -15.92 0.92 -2.31
C TYR A 57 -14.91 2.05 -2.15
N GLN A 58 -14.45 2.25 -0.93
CA GLN A 58 -13.40 3.20 -0.60
C GLN A 58 -12.05 2.53 -0.80
N THR A 59 -11.27 3.02 -1.78
CA THR A 59 -9.99 2.44 -2.14
C THR A 59 -8.88 3.47 -1.98
N GLN A 60 -7.77 3.07 -1.40
CA GLN A 60 -6.62 3.94 -1.17
C GLN A 60 -5.31 3.18 -1.30
N VAL A 61 -4.28 3.87 -1.78
CA VAL A 61 -2.96 3.29 -2.02
C VAL A 61 -1.88 4.24 -1.52
N ASP A 62 -0.88 3.68 -0.84
CA ASP A 62 0.37 4.35 -0.51
C ASP A 62 1.37 4.01 -1.61
N LEU A 63 1.76 4.99 -2.40
CA LEU A 63 2.64 4.80 -3.56
C LEU A 63 4.09 4.50 -3.17
N THR A 64 4.48 4.75 -1.94
CA THR A 64 5.87 4.50 -1.50
C THR A 64 6.16 3.04 -1.23
N ALA A 65 5.15 2.26 -0.83
CA ALA A 65 5.35 0.85 -0.42
C ALA A 65 5.32 -0.17 -1.58
N PRO A 66 4.37 -0.34 -2.54
CA PRO A 66 2.98 0.13 -2.45
C PRO A 66 2.18 -0.65 -1.41
N ALA A 67 1.30 0.05 -0.71
CA ALA A 67 0.37 -0.54 0.24
C ALA A 67 -1.06 -0.18 -0.15
N PHE A 68 -1.97 -1.12 0.04
CA PHE A 68 -3.35 -1.01 -0.42
C PHE A 68 -4.34 -1.16 0.73
N LYS A 69 -5.46 -0.44 0.65
CA LYS A 69 -6.59 -0.64 1.55
C LYS A 69 -7.88 -0.40 0.76
N CYS A 70 -8.83 -1.31 0.89
CA CYS A 70 -10.11 -1.21 0.21
C CYS A 70 -11.22 -1.75 1.10
N SER A 71 -12.38 -1.12 1.06
CA SER A 71 -13.56 -1.54 1.85
C SER A 71 -14.30 -2.73 1.24
N CYS A 72 -13.85 -3.25 0.09
CA CYS A 72 -14.48 -4.39 -0.56
C CYS A 72 -14.33 -5.68 0.29
N PRO A 73 -15.25 -6.64 0.12
CA PRO A 73 -15.20 -7.88 0.90
C PRO A 73 -14.17 -8.91 0.40
N SER A 74 -13.34 -8.56 -0.58
CA SER A 74 -12.36 -9.48 -1.14
C SER A 74 -11.31 -9.88 -0.11
N ARG A 75 -10.96 -11.16 -0.11
CA ARG A 75 -9.87 -11.72 0.71
C ARG A 75 -8.53 -11.69 -0.01
N LYS A 76 -8.52 -11.39 -1.30
CA LYS A 76 -7.30 -11.29 -2.10
C LYS A 76 -6.62 -9.95 -1.84
N PHE A 77 -5.29 -9.96 -1.77
CA PHE A 77 -4.52 -8.76 -1.48
C PHE A 77 -3.28 -8.69 -2.38
N PRO A 78 -3.07 -7.59 -3.12
CA PRO A 78 -3.99 -6.45 -3.27
C PRO A 78 -5.25 -6.84 -4.02
N CYS A 79 -6.37 -6.19 -3.70
CA CYS A 79 -7.62 -6.46 -4.40
C CYS A 79 -7.63 -5.82 -5.79
N LYS A 80 -8.57 -6.25 -6.63
CA LYS A 80 -8.73 -5.70 -7.99
C LYS A 80 -8.94 -4.19 -8.02
N HIS A 81 -9.61 -3.64 -7.01
CA HIS A 81 -9.86 -2.20 -6.91
C HIS A 81 -8.56 -1.42 -6.67
N GLY A 82 -7.70 -1.90 -5.78
CA GLY A 82 -6.40 -1.30 -5.53
C GLY A 82 -5.52 -1.31 -6.77
N LEU A 83 -5.49 -2.41 -7.48
CA LEU A 83 -4.76 -2.53 -8.74
C LEU A 83 -5.29 -1.54 -9.79
N ALA A 84 -6.62 -1.45 -9.93
CA ALA A 84 -7.25 -0.55 -10.87
C ALA A 84 -6.94 0.93 -10.56
N LEU A 85 -6.99 1.31 -9.29
CA LEU A 85 -6.70 2.67 -8.87
C LEU A 85 -5.24 3.04 -9.20
N LEU A 86 -4.31 2.15 -8.92
CA LEU A 86 -2.90 2.37 -9.22
C LEU A 86 -2.65 2.44 -10.74
N LEU A 87 -3.32 1.59 -11.53
CA LEU A 87 -3.25 1.65 -12.99
C LEU A 87 -3.78 2.98 -13.54
N LEU A 88 -4.89 3.49 -12.99
CA LEU A 88 -5.43 4.79 -13.36
C LEU A 88 -4.48 5.93 -12.99
N ALA A 89 -3.85 5.87 -11.84
CA ALA A 89 -2.88 6.87 -11.43
C ALA A 89 -1.71 6.95 -12.41
N MET A 90 -1.29 5.82 -12.95
CA MET A 90 -0.22 5.77 -13.95
C MET A 90 -0.64 6.26 -15.33
N THR A 91 -1.81 5.83 -15.80
CA THR A 91 -2.25 6.06 -17.16
C THR A 91 -3.08 7.32 -17.34
N ARG A 92 -3.78 7.74 -16.29
CA ARG A 92 -4.71 8.88 -16.29
C ARG A 92 -4.52 9.73 -15.04
N VAL A 93 -3.30 10.21 -14.82
CA VAL A 93 -2.93 11.01 -13.64
C VAL A 93 -3.78 12.27 -13.48
N GLU A 94 -4.27 12.84 -14.56
CA GLU A 94 -5.11 14.04 -14.57
C GLU A 94 -6.46 13.85 -13.85
N LEU A 95 -6.88 12.60 -13.63
CA LEU A 95 -8.12 12.30 -12.93
C LEU A 95 -8.01 12.49 -11.41
N PHE A 96 -6.79 12.59 -10.90
CA PHE A 96 -6.53 12.70 -9.45
C PHE A 96 -6.35 14.17 -9.07
N ASP A 97 -7.27 14.68 -8.26
CA ASP A 97 -7.29 16.07 -7.82
C ASP A 97 -6.33 16.27 -6.66
N GLU A 98 -5.32 17.13 -6.86
CA GLU A 98 -4.34 17.47 -5.83
C GLU A 98 -4.85 18.57 -4.87
N SER A 99 -5.87 19.30 -5.27
CA SER A 99 -6.43 20.40 -4.48
C SER A 99 -7.49 19.95 -3.47
N THR A 100 -8.04 18.77 -3.64
CA THR A 100 -9.08 18.23 -2.76
C THR A 100 -8.45 17.69 -1.48
N ALA A 101 -8.99 18.11 -0.33
CA ALA A 101 -8.57 17.57 0.96
C ALA A 101 -8.91 16.07 1.05
N ALA A 102 -8.02 15.29 1.68
CA ALA A 102 -8.24 13.87 1.88
C ALA A 102 -9.52 13.64 2.71
N PRO A 103 -10.41 12.71 2.29
CA PRO A 103 -11.54 12.30 3.12
C PRO A 103 -11.08 11.75 4.48
N ASP A 104 -11.96 11.76 5.46
CA ASP A 104 -11.63 11.28 6.82
C ASP A 104 -11.06 9.87 6.84
N TRP A 105 -11.63 8.97 6.04
CA TRP A 105 -11.17 7.57 5.98
C TRP A 105 -9.75 7.46 5.39
N VAL A 106 -9.34 8.38 4.52
CA VAL A 106 -7.97 8.44 3.99
C VAL A 106 -7.05 9.08 5.02
N ALA A 107 -7.45 10.21 5.59
CA ALA A 107 -6.66 10.94 6.57
C ALA A 107 -6.30 10.07 7.78
N GLU A 108 -7.26 9.31 8.30
CA GLU A 108 -7.06 8.38 9.41
C GLU A 108 -6.05 7.29 9.06
N TRP A 109 -6.13 6.74 7.85
CA TRP A 109 -5.20 5.72 7.40
C TRP A 109 -3.78 6.25 7.23
N ILE A 110 -3.64 7.44 6.64
CA ILE A 110 -2.34 8.12 6.49
C ILE A 110 -1.71 8.36 7.87
N GLU A 111 -2.47 8.90 8.80
CA GLU A 111 -2.02 9.16 10.17
C GLU A 111 -1.57 7.87 10.85
N SER A 112 -2.35 6.80 10.75
CA SER A 112 -2.02 5.49 11.31
C SER A 112 -0.71 4.94 10.72
N ARG A 113 -0.49 5.09 9.43
CA ARG A 113 0.73 4.63 8.77
C ARG A 113 1.95 5.45 9.21
N GLN A 114 1.78 6.76 9.34
CA GLN A 114 2.85 7.65 9.80
C GLN A 114 3.25 7.35 11.25
N GLU A 115 2.29 7.07 12.12
CA GLU A 115 2.55 6.67 13.51
C GLU A 115 3.31 5.36 13.59
N LYS A 116 2.93 4.35 12.81
CA LYS A 116 3.62 3.06 12.76
C LYS A 116 5.05 3.21 12.25
N SER A 117 5.25 4.04 11.24
CA SER A 117 6.56 4.32 10.68
C SER A 117 7.45 5.04 11.70
N ALA A 118 6.90 6.03 12.41
CA ALA A 118 7.61 6.75 13.46
C ALA A 118 8.02 5.83 14.61
N LYS A 119 7.12 4.97 15.07
CA LYS A 119 7.39 3.99 16.14
C LYS A 119 8.46 2.98 15.73
N LYS A 120 8.43 2.54 14.48
CA LYS A 120 9.44 1.63 13.94
C LYS A 120 10.81 2.29 13.91
N LYS A 121 10.88 3.54 13.45
CA LYS A 121 12.10 4.34 13.42
C LYS A 121 12.66 4.55 14.81
N GLU A 122 11.80 4.89 15.76
CA GLU A 122 12.14 5.08 17.15
C GLU A 122 12.74 3.81 17.77
N ARG A 123 12.16 2.64 17.46
CA ARG A 123 12.69 1.35 17.91
C ARG A 123 14.05 1.03 17.28
N GLU A 124 14.25 1.34 16.03
CA GLU A 124 15.51 1.10 15.31
C GLU A 124 16.63 2.06 15.75
N GLU A 125 16.27 3.31 16.08
CA GLU A 125 17.23 4.35 16.52
C GLU A 125 17.50 4.31 18.03
N ARG A 126 16.66 3.64 18.82
CA ARG A 126 16.85 3.54 20.27
C ARG A 126 18.13 2.79 20.59
N PRO A 127 19.03 3.37 21.43
CA PRO A 127 20.23 2.67 21.87
C PRO A 127 19.86 1.37 22.59
N ARG A 128 20.51 0.28 22.22
CA ARG A 128 20.29 -1.01 22.88
C ARG A 128 21.02 -1.03 24.22
N THR A 129 20.39 -1.61 25.24
CA THR A 129 21.01 -1.81 26.54
C THR A 129 22.08 -2.89 26.42
N GLU A 130 23.03 -2.92 27.38
CA GLU A 130 24.04 -3.96 27.46
C GLU A 130 23.42 -5.35 27.55
N GLU A 131 22.32 -5.48 28.29
CA GLU A 131 21.57 -6.72 28.43
C GLU A 131 21.00 -7.19 27.08
N GLU A 132 20.39 -6.29 26.32
CA GLU A 132 19.86 -6.60 25.00
C GLU A 132 20.97 -7.03 24.03
N LEU A 133 22.11 -6.38 24.08
CA LEU A 133 23.29 -6.74 23.26
C LEU A 133 23.84 -8.11 23.65
N ALA A 134 23.90 -8.41 24.94
CA ALA A 134 24.35 -9.71 25.45
C ALA A 134 23.42 -10.83 24.97
N GLN A 135 22.11 -10.62 25.03
CA GLN A 135 21.12 -11.59 24.54
C GLN A 135 21.25 -11.85 23.04
N LEU A 136 21.50 -10.82 22.24
CA LEU A 136 21.72 -10.96 20.81
C LEU A 136 22.99 -11.74 20.49
N GLN A 137 24.07 -11.50 21.22
CA GLN A 137 25.34 -12.22 21.05
C GLN A 137 25.19 -13.69 21.41
N GLU A 138 24.48 -13.98 22.50
CA GLU A 138 24.20 -15.35 22.94
C GLU A 138 23.35 -16.09 21.91
N ALA A 139 22.31 -15.46 21.36
CA ALA A 139 21.49 -16.05 20.30
C ALA A 139 22.32 -16.37 19.06
N LYS A 140 23.23 -15.50 18.66
CA LYS A 140 24.13 -15.72 17.53
C LYS A 140 25.12 -16.87 17.79
N ARG A 141 25.68 -16.96 18.98
CA ARG A 141 26.57 -18.05 19.38
C ARG A 141 25.85 -19.40 19.37
N SER A 142 24.63 -19.43 19.91
CA SER A 142 23.80 -20.64 19.96
C SER A 142 23.47 -21.13 18.56
N ALA A 143 23.08 -20.27 17.64
CA ALA A 143 22.81 -20.59 16.25
C ALA A 143 24.07 -21.13 15.54
N LYS A 144 25.21 -20.53 15.76
CA LYS A 144 26.50 -20.93 15.19
C LYS A 144 26.95 -22.30 15.71
N ALA A 145 26.80 -22.53 17.03
CA ALA A 145 27.12 -23.82 17.64
C ALA A 145 26.25 -24.94 17.08
N THR A 146 24.96 -24.71 16.90
CA THR A 146 24.02 -25.65 16.28
C THR A 146 24.42 -25.99 14.85
N ALA A 147 24.81 -24.99 14.07
CA ALA A 147 25.28 -25.19 12.70
C ALA A 147 26.56 -26.03 12.62
N LEU A 148 27.47 -25.91 13.60
CA LEU A 148 28.71 -26.67 13.63
C LEU A 148 28.51 -28.13 14.06
N LEU A 149 27.43 -28.44 14.78
CA LEU A 149 27.11 -29.80 15.22
C LEU A 149 26.39 -30.63 14.17
N GLU A 150 25.84 -29.99 13.16
CA GLU A 150 25.24 -30.65 11.99
C GLU A 150 26.30 -30.93 10.92
#